data_903d52f215ea95102764632240f4efad
#
_entry.id   903d52f215ea95102764632240f4efad
#
_cell.length_a   1.000
_cell.length_b   1.000
_cell.length_c   1.000
_cell.angle_alpha   90.00
_cell.angle_beta   90.00
_cell.angle_gamma   90.00
#
_symmetry.space_group_name_H-M   'P 1'
#
loop_
_entity.id
_entity.type
_entity.pdbx_description
1 polymer ?
#
loop_
_entity_poly.entity_id
_entity_poly.type
_entity_poly.pdbx_seq_one_letter_code
_entity_poly.pdbx_strand_id
1 'polypeptide(L)'
;MGSSLADNMGRPKEGERPVYFIAILSDDEKKLRFNGIDEGLVISNLTLTAAEKGIGSCIIGSVSDKKMREILNYEDNYSCEVVIAFGYPKVKSSIKEIDAGEDQSYYLDEDGNYIVPKYKIKDLVRRIWWQKKVLTKNWRRRQSYILLTH
;
A
#
# COMPACT_ATOMS: atom_id res chain seq x y z
N MET A 1 14.19 3.13 -7.06
CA MET A 1 12.99 3.44 -7.86
C MET A 1 12.73 4.93 -7.72
N GLY A 2 13.00 5.71 -8.76
CA GLY A 2 12.65 7.12 -8.80
C GLY A 2 11.13 7.24 -8.91
N SER A 3 10.50 8.04 -8.05
CA SER A 3 9.09 8.36 -8.25
C SER A 3 8.97 9.13 -9.55
N SER A 4 8.03 8.77 -10.39
CA SER A 4 7.71 9.46 -11.64
C SER A 4 7.27 10.91 -11.46
N LEU A 5 7.16 11.38 -10.21
CA LEU A 5 6.91 12.76 -9.80
C LEU A 5 8.17 13.43 -9.21
N ALA A 6 9.37 13.04 -9.66
CA ALA A 6 10.64 13.50 -9.09
C ALA A 6 10.84 15.03 -9.09
N ASP A 7 10.19 15.75 -9.99
CA ASP A 7 10.39 17.19 -10.14
C ASP A 7 9.19 18.02 -9.63
N ASN A 8 9.12 18.18 -8.30
CA ASN A 8 8.23 19.14 -7.59
C ASN A 8 6.70 18.94 -7.74
N MET A 9 6.19 18.09 -8.62
CA MET A 9 4.74 17.88 -8.79
C MET A 9 4.09 17.10 -7.66
N GLY A 10 4.85 16.38 -6.85
CA GLY A 10 4.35 15.59 -5.71
C GLY A 10 4.44 16.29 -4.35
N ARG A 11 4.97 17.51 -4.29
CA ARG A 11 5.03 18.23 -3.01
C ARG A 11 3.75 19.05 -2.80
N PRO A 12 3.02 18.81 -1.71
CA PRO A 12 1.83 19.59 -1.40
C PRO A 12 2.24 21.05 -1.15
N LYS A 13 1.45 21.99 -1.68
CA LYS A 13 1.60 23.42 -1.44
C LYS A 13 1.27 23.75 0.02
N GLU A 14 1.62 24.96 0.44
CA GLU A 14 1.19 25.45 1.76
C GLU A 14 -0.34 25.47 1.83
N GLY A 15 -0.91 24.93 2.93
CA GLY A 15 -2.36 24.73 3.07
C GLY A 15 -2.92 23.46 2.42
N GLU A 16 -2.11 22.67 1.70
CA GLU A 16 -2.50 21.40 1.09
C GLU A 16 -1.81 20.19 1.73
N ARG A 17 -1.10 20.42 2.84
CA ARG A 17 -0.38 19.36 3.54
C ARG A 17 -1.33 18.44 4.30
N PRO A 18 -0.97 17.14 4.43
CA PRO A 18 -1.68 16.24 5.33
C PRO A 18 -1.76 16.82 6.74
N VAL A 19 -2.89 16.63 7.40
CA VAL A 19 -3.12 17.19 8.74
C VAL A 19 -2.84 16.22 9.87
N TYR A 20 -2.70 14.92 9.55
CA TYR A 20 -2.45 13.88 10.52
C TYR A 20 -1.49 12.82 9.97
N PHE A 21 -0.63 12.30 10.85
CA PHE A 21 0.33 11.25 10.50
C PHE A 21 0.30 10.14 11.54
N ILE A 22 0.38 8.90 11.09
CA ILE A 22 0.57 7.73 11.95
C ILE A 22 1.88 7.07 11.54
N ALA A 23 2.82 6.96 12.48
CA ALA A 23 4.04 6.17 12.31
C ALA A 23 3.77 4.74 12.79
N ILE A 24 4.15 3.76 11.99
CA ILE A 24 4.10 2.35 12.37
C ILE A 24 5.47 1.99 12.91
N LEU A 25 5.51 1.61 14.18
CA LEU A 25 6.73 1.21 14.87
C LEU A 25 6.74 -0.31 15.05
N SER A 26 7.85 -0.94 14.70
CA SER A 26 8.14 -2.34 14.96
C SER A 26 9.07 -2.48 16.16
N ASP A 27 8.77 -3.40 17.08
CA ASP A 27 9.68 -3.79 18.16
C ASP A 27 10.75 -4.75 17.62
N ASP A 28 11.97 -4.27 17.48
CA ASP A 28 13.07 -5.01 16.85
C ASP A 28 13.53 -6.21 17.71
N GLU A 29 13.31 -6.15 19.02
CA GLU A 29 13.64 -7.26 19.95
C GLU A 29 12.60 -8.38 19.88
N LYS A 30 11.36 -8.06 19.46
CA LYS A 30 10.25 -9.02 19.37
C LYS A 30 9.84 -9.31 17.93
N LYS A 31 10.68 -8.97 16.96
CA LYS A 31 10.40 -9.24 15.54
C LYS A 31 10.13 -10.73 15.31
N LEU A 32 8.89 -11.05 15.02
CA LEU A 32 8.47 -12.38 14.59
C LEU A 32 8.57 -12.50 13.07
N ARG A 33 8.57 -13.74 12.58
CA ARG A 33 8.67 -14.06 11.15
C ARG A 33 7.64 -13.32 10.28
N PHE A 34 6.51 -12.93 10.84
CA PHE A 34 5.38 -12.35 10.11
C PHE A 34 5.12 -10.87 10.41
N ASN A 35 6.06 -10.17 11.07
CA ASN A 35 5.89 -8.74 11.41
C ASN A 35 5.45 -7.91 10.22
N GLY A 36 6.09 -8.03 9.07
CA GLY A 36 5.71 -7.27 7.87
C GLY A 36 4.29 -7.58 7.36
N ILE A 37 3.75 -8.78 7.64
CA ILE A 37 2.35 -9.09 7.35
C ILE A 37 1.44 -8.38 8.33
N ASP A 38 1.76 -8.40 9.62
CA ASP A 38 0.98 -7.72 10.67
C ASP A 38 0.96 -6.21 10.44
N GLU A 39 2.10 -5.62 10.10
CA GLU A 39 2.21 -4.20 9.71
C GLU A 39 1.31 -3.89 8.50
N GLY A 40 1.39 -4.70 7.44
CA GLY A 40 0.55 -4.55 6.25
C GLY A 40 -0.94 -4.63 6.56
N LEU A 41 -1.36 -5.52 7.47
CA LEU A 41 -2.75 -5.65 7.91
C LEU A 41 -3.20 -4.42 8.72
N VAL A 42 -2.36 -3.90 9.62
CA VAL A 42 -2.65 -2.66 10.35
C VAL A 42 -2.79 -1.49 9.40
N ILE A 43 -1.84 -1.31 8.47
CA ILE A 43 -1.87 -0.26 7.45
C ILE A 43 -3.14 -0.34 6.61
N SER A 44 -3.48 -1.54 6.15
CA SER A 44 -4.69 -1.78 5.34
C SER A 44 -5.97 -1.39 6.09
N ASN A 45 -6.10 -1.83 7.35
CA ASN A 45 -7.27 -1.49 8.16
C ASN A 45 -7.40 0.02 8.41
N LEU A 46 -6.29 0.70 8.71
CA LEU A 46 -6.28 2.15 8.93
C LEU A 46 -6.69 2.91 7.65
N THR A 47 -6.12 2.56 6.51
CA THR A 47 -6.38 3.24 5.24
C THR A 47 -7.78 2.99 4.73
N LEU A 48 -8.31 1.77 4.85
CA LEU A 48 -9.69 1.44 4.46
C LEU A 48 -10.72 2.14 5.35
N THR A 49 -10.48 2.17 6.68
CA THR A 49 -11.35 2.88 7.62
C THR A 49 -11.35 4.39 7.37
N ALA A 50 -10.20 4.96 7.02
CA ALA A 50 -10.10 6.36 6.64
C ALA A 50 -10.89 6.65 5.35
N ALA A 51 -10.74 5.79 4.33
CA ALA A 51 -11.43 5.91 3.05
C ALA A 51 -12.97 5.85 3.21
N GLU A 52 -13.49 4.97 4.08
CA GLU A 52 -14.92 4.88 4.41
C GLU A 52 -15.46 6.23 4.94
N LYS A 53 -14.62 7.00 5.63
CA LYS A 53 -14.94 8.32 6.19
C LYS A 53 -14.65 9.48 5.24
N GLY A 54 -14.28 9.21 3.99
CA GLY A 54 -13.89 10.23 3.01
C GLY A 54 -12.52 10.87 3.28
N ILE A 55 -11.69 10.24 4.13
CA ILE A 55 -10.34 10.70 4.44
C ILE A 55 -9.37 10.01 3.50
N GLY A 56 -8.61 10.78 2.74
CA GLY A 56 -7.52 10.29 1.90
C GLY A 56 -6.31 9.87 2.74
N SER A 57 -5.56 8.89 2.25
CA SER A 57 -4.33 8.41 2.89
C SER A 57 -3.21 8.22 1.88
N CYS A 58 -1.97 8.42 2.34
CA CYS A 58 -0.77 8.12 1.57
C CYS A 58 0.20 7.33 2.44
N ILE A 59 0.55 6.12 1.99
CA ILE A 59 1.51 5.24 2.65
C ILE A 59 2.92 5.64 2.19
N ILE A 60 3.77 6.05 3.12
CA ILE A 60 5.12 6.53 2.88
C ILE A 60 6.11 5.51 3.44
N GLY A 61 6.75 4.73 2.55
CA GLY A 61 7.79 3.77 2.90
C GLY A 61 9.22 4.32 2.80
N SER A 62 9.41 5.50 2.17
CA SER A 62 10.72 6.17 2.08
C SER A 62 11.01 7.00 3.32
N VAL A 63 11.00 6.36 4.49
CA VAL A 63 11.16 6.99 5.79
C VAL A 63 12.61 6.87 6.26
N SER A 64 13.14 7.90 6.89
CA SER A 64 14.41 7.84 7.60
C SER A 64 14.14 7.56 9.07
N ASP A 65 14.37 6.34 9.53
CA ASP A 65 14.18 5.94 10.92
C ASP A 65 14.92 6.88 11.89
N LYS A 66 16.16 7.24 11.58
CA LYS A 66 16.94 8.21 12.37
C LYS A 66 16.20 9.53 12.57
N LYS A 67 15.64 10.11 11.50
CA LYS A 67 14.89 11.39 11.60
C LYS A 67 13.58 11.20 12.35
N MET A 68 12.91 10.07 12.16
CA MET A 68 11.66 9.78 12.89
C MET A 68 11.92 9.61 14.38
N ARG A 69 13.03 8.98 14.76
CA ARG A 69 13.46 8.85 16.15
C ARG A 69 13.74 10.21 16.79
N GLU A 70 14.43 11.10 16.09
CA GLU A 70 14.66 12.48 16.54
C GLU A 70 13.36 13.27 16.75
N ILE A 71 12.33 13.05 15.92
CA ILE A 71 11.04 13.76 15.98
C ILE A 71 10.11 13.18 17.05
N LEU A 72 9.99 11.84 17.11
CA LEU A 72 9.00 11.16 17.94
C LEU A 72 9.57 10.66 19.28
N ASN A 73 10.90 10.63 19.43
CA ASN A 73 11.60 10.23 20.65
C ASN A 73 11.18 8.86 21.21
N TYR A 74 11.13 7.84 20.33
CA TYR A 74 10.86 6.45 20.75
C TYR A 74 12.16 5.71 21.09
N GLU A 75 12.04 4.61 21.84
CA GLU A 75 13.15 3.82 22.37
C GLU A 75 13.93 3.14 21.23
N ASP A 76 15.21 2.78 21.54
CA ASP A 76 16.14 2.23 20.56
C ASP A 76 15.77 0.85 20.02
N ASN A 77 14.94 0.13 20.76
CA ASN A 77 14.41 -1.19 20.33
C ASN A 77 13.26 -1.11 19.32
N TYR A 78 12.81 0.10 18.94
CA TYR A 78 11.81 0.27 17.88
C TYR A 78 12.43 0.81 16.61
N SER A 79 11.85 0.43 15.47
CA SER A 79 12.16 1.01 14.16
C SER A 79 10.89 1.49 13.47
N CYS A 80 11.00 2.59 12.71
CA CYS A 80 9.90 3.15 11.92
C CYS A 80 10.16 2.90 10.44
N GLU A 81 9.41 2.00 9.83
CA GLU A 81 9.55 1.67 8.41
C GLU A 81 8.51 2.38 7.53
N VAL A 82 7.36 2.71 8.11
CA VAL A 82 6.23 3.30 7.38
C VAL A 82 5.59 4.43 8.18
N VAL A 83 5.26 5.50 7.48
CA VAL A 83 4.39 6.57 7.97
C VAL A 83 3.18 6.68 7.05
N ILE A 84 1.99 6.81 7.62
CA ILE A 84 0.77 7.04 6.86
C ILE A 84 0.35 8.49 7.07
N ALA A 85 0.24 9.24 5.98
CA ALA A 85 -0.29 10.60 6.00
C ALA A 85 -1.79 10.58 5.69
N PHE A 86 -2.57 11.37 6.42
CA PHE A 86 -4.02 11.47 6.27
C PHE A 86 -4.46 12.92 6.04
N GLY A 87 -5.50 13.10 5.23
CA GLY A 87 -6.08 14.40 4.97
C GLY A 87 -7.36 14.30 4.11
N TYR A 88 -8.10 15.38 4.03
CA TYR A 88 -9.22 15.44 3.10
C TYR A 88 -8.70 15.67 1.68
N PRO A 89 -9.02 14.78 0.70
CA PRO A 89 -8.50 14.89 -0.64
C PRO A 89 -9.08 16.14 -1.33
N LYS A 90 -8.18 16.96 -1.91
CA LYS A 90 -8.56 18.13 -2.71
C LYS A 90 -8.81 17.75 -4.17
N VAL A 91 -8.10 16.73 -4.65
CA VAL A 91 -8.17 16.23 -6.03
C VAL A 91 -8.82 14.86 -6.05
N LYS A 92 -9.42 14.51 -7.17
CA LYS A 92 -9.96 13.17 -7.39
C LYS A 92 -8.86 12.25 -7.89
N SER A 93 -8.98 10.97 -7.60
CA SER A 93 -8.17 9.94 -8.23
C SER A 93 -9.07 8.84 -8.79
N SER A 94 -8.70 8.30 -9.93
CA SER A 94 -9.42 7.20 -10.57
C SER A 94 -8.46 6.11 -11.00
N ILE A 95 -8.97 4.87 -11.04
CA ILE A 95 -8.20 3.73 -11.52
C ILE A 95 -8.42 3.59 -13.02
N LYS A 96 -7.32 3.42 -13.76
CA LYS A 96 -7.33 2.99 -15.17
C LYS A 96 -6.86 1.55 -15.23
N GLU A 97 -7.73 0.64 -15.68
CA GLU A 97 -7.31 -0.74 -15.93
C GLU A 97 -6.35 -0.82 -17.12
N ILE A 98 -5.25 -1.52 -16.94
CA ILE A 98 -4.23 -1.78 -17.96
C ILE A 98 -3.95 -3.28 -18.07
N ASP A 99 -3.39 -3.71 -19.19
CA ASP A 99 -2.95 -5.10 -19.38
C ASP A 99 -1.55 -5.32 -18.78
N ALA A 100 -1.22 -6.58 -18.48
CA ALA A 100 0.09 -6.92 -17.93
C ALA A 100 1.22 -6.52 -18.88
N GLY A 101 2.23 -5.81 -18.34
CA GLY A 101 3.36 -5.29 -19.09
C GLY A 101 3.22 -3.84 -19.57
N GLU A 102 2.06 -3.21 -19.43
CA GLU A 102 1.90 -1.78 -19.66
C GLU A 102 2.48 -0.94 -18.51
N ASP A 103 2.78 0.33 -18.77
CA ASP A 103 3.34 1.24 -17.78
C ASP A 103 2.33 1.53 -16.65
N GLN A 104 2.77 1.34 -15.41
CA GLN A 104 2.00 1.59 -14.19
C GLN A 104 2.21 2.99 -13.62
N SER A 105 2.98 3.84 -14.28
CA SER A 105 3.21 5.22 -13.83
C SER A 105 1.90 5.99 -13.79
N TYR A 106 1.58 6.57 -12.64
CA TYR A 106 0.41 7.44 -12.52
C TYR A 106 0.69 8.81 -13.13
N TYR A 107 -0.35 9.47 -13.59
CA TYR A 107 -0.27 10.77 -14.24
C TYR A 107 -1.48 11.64 -13.88
N LEU A 108 -1.42 12.93 -14.23
CA LEU A 108 -2.54 13.85 -14.10
C LEU A 108 -3.31 13.93 -15.42
N ASP A 109 -4.63 13.98 -15.34
CA ASP A 109 -5.48 14.33 -16.47
C ASP A 109 -5.49 15.86 -16.72
N GLU A 110 -6.24 16.31 -17.73
CA GLU A 110 -6.34 17.72 -18.10
C GLU A 110 -6.96 18.59 -17.00
N ASP A 111 -7.77 17.99 -16.11
CA ASP A 111 -8.40 18.64 -14.97
C ASP A 111 -7.55 18.60 -13.69
N GLY A 112 -6.35 17.99 -13.75
CA GLY A 112 -5.44 17.86 -12.63
C GLY A 112 -5.80 16.74 -11.64
N ASN A 113 -6.64 15.78 -12.03
CA ASN A 113 -6.94 14.60 -11.24
C ASN A 113 -5.92 13.49 -11.48
N TYR A 114 -5.67 12.65 -10.46
CA TYR A 114 -4.74 11.53 -10.59
C TYR A 114 -5.40 10.36 -11.31
N ILE A 115 -4.75 9.89 -12.37
CA ILE A 115 -5.06 8.62 -13.02
C ILE A 115 -4.02 7.59 -12.58
N VAL A 116 -4.50 6.50 -11.96
CA VAL A 116 -3.64 5.45 -11.38
C VAL A 116 -3.83 4.16 -12.17
N PRO A 117 -2.87 3.80 -13.05
CA PRO A 117 -2.94 2.54 -13.79
C PRO A 117 -2.82 1.33 -12.84
N LYS A 118 -3.69 0.34 -13.03
CA LYS A 118 -3.70 -0.92 -12.28
C LYS A 118 -3.95 -2.09 -13.23
N TYR A 119 -3.23 -3.18 -13.05
CA TYR A 119 -3.46 -4.39 -13.82
C TYR A 119 -4.87 -4.95 -13.58
N LYS A 120 -5.46 -5.49 -14.63
CA LYS A 120 -6.74 -6.19 -14.54
C LYS A 120 -6.65 -7.35 -13.56
N ILE A 121 -7.70 -7.58 -12.78
CA ILE A 121 -7.75 -8.66 -11.78
C ILE A 121 -7.46 -10.03 -12.42
N LYS A 122 -7.92 -10.26 -13.66
CA LYS A 122 -7.66 -11.51 -14.41
C LYS A 122 -6.16 -11.81 -14.57
N ASP A 123 -5.31 -10.77 -14.62
CA ASP A 123 -3.86 -10.90 -14.80
C ASP A 123 -3.12 -11.10 -13.48
N LEU A 124 -3.77 -10.76 -12.35
CA LEU A 124 -3.25 -10.88 -10.99
C LEU A 124 -3.70 -12.18 -10.29
N VAL A 125 -4.77 -12.82 -10.77
CA VAL A 125 -5.37 -13.98 -10.11
C VAL A 125 -5.27 -15.19 -11.00
N ARG A 126 -4.57 -16.21 -10.54
CA ARG A 126 -4.49 -17.50 -11.23
C ARG A 126 -5.41 -18.52 -10.57
N ARG A 127 -6.38 -19.06 -11.33
CA ARG A 127 -7.21 -20.17 -10.87
C ARG A 127 -6.43 -21.47 -11.02
N ILE A 128 -6.23 -22.20 -9.92
CA ILE A 128 -5.62 -23.53 -9.92
C ILE A 128 -6.67 -24.58 -9.58
N TRP A 129 -6.73 -25.63 -10.43
CA TRP A 129 -7.51 -26.80 -10.17
C TRP A 129 -6.61 -27.88 -9.58
N TRP A 130 -6.87 -28.29 -8.34
CA TRP A 130 -6.18 -29.43 -7.76
C TRP A 130 -6.59 -30.71 -8.47
N GLN A 131 -5.66 -31.31 -9.22
CA GLN A 131 -5.87 -32.64 -9.76
C GLN A 131 -5.68 -33.68 -8.65
N LYS A 132 -6.55 -34.69 -8.64
CA LYS A 132 -6.75 -35.71 -7.61
C LYS A 132 -5.54 -36.60 -7.26
N LYS A 133 -4.36 -36.40 -7.81
CA LYS A 133 -3.22 -37.35 -7.71
C LYS A 133 -2.50 -37.39 -6.36
N VAL A 134 -2.76 -36.49 -5.42
CA VAL A 134 -1.93 -36.36 -4.20
C VAL A 134 -2.64 -36.65 -2.87
N LEU A 135 -3.97 -36.68 -2.81
CA LEU A 135 -4.66 -36.91 -1.54
C LEU A 135 -5.84 -37.89 -1.67
N THR A 136 -5.79 -38.92 -0.85
CA THR A 136 -6.72 -40.02 -0.58
C THR A 136 -8.21 -39.78 -0.81
N LYS A 137 -8.90 -40.87 -1.10
CA LYS A 137 -10.24 -41.20 -1.55
C LYS A 137 -11.49 -40.35 -1.22
N ASN A 138 -11.40 -39.23 -0.45
CA ASN A 138 -12.61 -38.53 0.05
C ASN A 138 -12.66 -37.02 -0.06
N TRP A 139 -11.88 -36.36 -0.96
CA TRP A 139 -11.96 -34.92 -1.12
C TRP A 139 -12.70 -34.50 -2.39
N ARG A 140 -13.78 -33.71 -2.22
CA ARG A 140 -14.47 -33.04 -3.32
C ARG A 140 -13.52 -32.03 -3.97
N ARG A 141 -13.63 -31.79 -5.28
CA ARG A 141 -12.87 -30.77 -6.01
C ARG A 141 -13.01 -29.42 -5.30
N ARG A 142 -11.92 -28.87 -4.81
CA ARG A 142 -11.89 -27.51 -4.27
C ARG A 142 -11.21 -26.58 -5.29
N GLN A 143 -11.79 -25.43 -5.47
CA GLN A 143 -11.22 -24.34 -6.24
C GLN A 143 -10.29 -23.54 -5.33
N SER A 144 -9.08 -23.25 -5.78
CA SER A 144 -8.14 -22.35 -5.07
C SER A 144 -7.73 -21.23 -6.01
N TYR A 145 -7.52 -20.07 -5.44
CA TYR A 145 -7.06 -18.88 -6.16
C TYR A 145 -5.69 -18.48 -5.61
N ILE A 146 -4.80 -18.11 -6.48
CA ILE A 146 -3.51 -17.51 -6.12
C ILE A 146 -3.52 -16.08 -6.64
N LEU A 147 -3.29 -15.13 -5.73
CA LEU A 147 -3.02 -13.76 -6.07
C LEU A 147 -1.52 -13.63 -6.37
N LEU A 148 -1.18 -13.13 -7.53
CA LEU A 148 0.18 -12.83 -7.90
C LEU A 148 0.47 -11.37 -7.53
N THR A 149 1.45 -11.16 -6.65
CA THR A 149 1.96 -9.82 -6.32
C THR A 149 3.19 -9.55 -7.16
N HIS A 150 3.22 -8.45 -7.88
CA HIS A 150 4.34 -7.96 -8.68
C HIS A 150 4.91 -6.69 -8.09
#